data_0bb0a422469a031990eaedba1025196c
#
_entry.id   0bb0a422469a031990eaedba1025196c
#
_cell.length_a   1.000
_cell.length_b   1.000
_cell.length_c   1.000
_cell.angle_alpha   90.00
_cell.angle_beta   90.00
_cell.angle_gamma   90.00
#
_symmetry.space_group_name_H-M   'P 1'
#
loop_
_entity.id
_entity.type
_entity.pdbx_description
1 polymer ?
#
loop_
_entity_poly.entity_id
_entity_poly.type
_entity_poly.pdbx_seq_one_letter_code
_entity_poly.pdbx_strand_id
1 'polypeptide(L)'
;MHRVILHGSCRADGRSAALADELFNACIEECPDDGESIVSVSSTEVGPCIGCDKCRAAADEPIHLFEEGDPLLPQETVAESGALFHHCVIDDDMNEVRKHLDAADELIVVCPVYFASVPAQMKALLDRLQPYYFTDLRTRPKRPAVIHVVGAGGDPHGFEPLIGTVRSALSVAGFTVELVLDWVGKIRADGEIT
;
A
#
# COMPACT_ATOMS: atom_id res chain seq x y z
N MET A 1 7.17 -11.62 12.72
CA MET A 1 6.14 -10.72 12.14
C MET A 1 6.75 -9.98 10.97
N HIS A 2 6.00 -9.67 9.91
CA HIS A 2 6.51 -8.89 8.78
C HIS A 2 5.78 -7.54 8.71
N ARG A 3 6.53 -6.44 8.86
CA ARG A 3 6.02 -5.07 8.78
C ARG A 3 6.35 -4.46 7.43
N VAL A 4 5.38 -3.83 6.81
CA VAL A 4 5.58 -3.10 5.55
C VAL A 4 5.32 -1.62 5.78
N ILE A 5 6.29 -0.78 5.40
CA ILE A 5 6.14 0.67 5.38
C ILE A 5 5.78 1.09 3.96
N LEU A 6 4.59 1.63 3.78
CA LEU A 6 4.13 2.20 2.52
C LEU A 6 4.35 3.71 2.54
N HIS A 7 5.41 4.17 1.86
CA HIS A 7 5.75 5.58 1.75
C HIS A 7 5.08 6.22 0.54
N GLY A 8 4.11 7.10 0.80
CA GLY A 8 3.23 7.69 -0.22
C GLY A 8 3.73 8.98 -0.87
N SER A 9 4.99 9.39 -0.65
CA SER A 9 5.55 10.59 -1.29
C SER A 9 6.21 10.29 -2.62
N CYS A 10 5.96 11.13 -3.63
CA CYS A 10 6.71 11.10 -4.89
C CYS A 10 8.15 11.65 -4.78
N ARG A 11 8.54 12.16 -3.61
CA ARG A 11 9.90 12.61 -3.32
C ARG A 11 10.62 11.55 -2.49
N ALA A 12 11.80 11.17 -2.93
CA ALA A 12 12.66 10.24 -2.20
C ALA A 12 13.32 10.89 -0.97
N ASP A 13 13.24 12.19 -0.85
CA ASP A 13 13.77 13.02 0.24
C ASP A 13 12.67 13.89 0.88
N GLY A 14 12.93 14.44 2.03
CA GLY A 14 12.03 15.34 2.72
C GLY A 14 11.30 14.70 3.91
N ARG A 15 10.31 15.43 4.47
CA ARG A 15 9.69 15.12 5.77
C ARG A 15 9.14 13.70 5.89
N SER A 16 8.39 13.25 4.89
CA SER A 16 7.78 11.91 4.94
C SER A 16 8.78 10.79 4.69
N ALA A 17 9.84 11.03 3.89
CA ALA A 17 10.91 10.07 3.71
C ALA A 17 11.70 9.91 5.02
N ALA A 18 12.09 11.02 5.65
CA ALA A 18 12.79 10.99 6.94
C ALA A 18 12.00 10.21 8.02
N LEU A 19 10.69 10.45 8.11
CA LEU A 19 9.85 9.69 9.04
C LEU A 19 9.75 8.21 8.65
N ALA A 20 9.65 7.88 7.38
CA ALA A 20 9.60 6.48 6.94
C ALA A 20 10.89 5.73 7.27
N ASP A 21 12.05 6.37 7.07
CA ASP A 21 13.36 5.82 7.41
C ASP A 21 13.53 5.66 8.93
N GLU A 22 13.08 6.63 9.73
CA GLU A 22 13.09 6.56 11.18
C GLU A 22 12.23 5.39 11.71
N LEU A 23 11.02 5.25 11.19
CA LEU A 23 10.13 4.14 11.54
C LEU A 23 10.71 2.79 11.13
N PHE A 24 11.34 2.70 9.97
CA PHE A 24 11.99 1.48 9.51
C PHE A 24 13.12 1.06 10.43
N ASN A 25 14.00 2.02 10.80
CA ASN A 25 15.10 1.77 11.72
C ASN A 25 14.59 1.38 13.12
N ALA A 26 13.54 2.07 13.62
CA ALA A 26 12.92 1.73 14.90
C ALA A 26 12.34 0.30 14.91
N CYS A 27 11.69 -0.14 13.83
CA CYS A 27 11.19 -1.52 13.72
C CYS A 27 12.33 -2.55 13.83
N ILE A 28 13.45 -2.32 13.12
CA ILE A 28 14.64 -3.19 13.18
C ILE A 28 15.25 -3.23 14.59
N GLU A 29 15.34 -2.08 15.26
CA GLU A 29 15.94 -1.99 16.60
C GLU A 29 15.07 -2.66 17.67
N GLU A 30 13.75 -2.47 17.59
CA GLU A 30 12.80 -3.03 18.57
C GLU A 30 12.57 -4.53 18.40
N CYS A 31 12.57 -5.02 17.17
CA CYS A 31 12.24 -6.41 16.84
C CYS A 31 13.21 -6.97 15.78
N PRO A 32 14.49 -7.21 16.10
CA PRO A 32 15.53 -7.58 15.12
C PRO A 32 15.31 -8.96 14.45
N ASP A 33 14.43 -9.79 14.98
CA ASP A 33 14.07 -11.09 14.42
C ASP A 33 12.85 -11.02 13.45
N ASP A 34 12.20 -9.86 13.34
CA ASP A 34 11.08 -9.63 12.45
C ASP A 34 11.58 -9.26 11.04
N GLY A 35 10.72 -9.36 10.03
CA GLY A 35 11.01 -8.90 8.68
C GLY A 35 10.41 -7.50 8.43
N GLU A 36 11.17 -6.62 7.80
CA GLU A 36 10.72 -5.28 7.41
C GLU A 36 10.95 -5.01 5.94
N SER A 37 10.07 -4.22 5.34
CA SER A 37 10.27 -3.71 3.99
C SER A 37 9.65 -2.32 3.81
N ILE A 38 10.28 -1.51 2.94
CA ILE A 38 9.72 -0.22 2.51
C ILE A 38 9.30 -0.33 1.05
N VAL A 39 8.05 0.05 0.78
CA VAL A 39 7.52 0.28 -0.56
C VAL A 39 7.30 1.78 -0.72
N SER A 40 8.03 2.42 -1.63
CA SER A 40 7.94 3.87 -1.84
C SER A 40 7.44 4.19 -3.24
N VAL A 41 6.40 5.03 -3.34
CA VAL A 41 5.89 5.49 -4.65
C VAL A 41 6.88 6.38 -5.41
N SER A 42 7.98 6.82 -4.78
CA SER A 42 9.06 7.55 -5.45
C SER A 42 10.01 6.66 -6.27
N SER A 43 10.06 5.37 -5.95
CA SER A 43 10.92 4.37 -6.61
C SER A 43 10.14 3.23 -7.26
N THR A 44 8.81 3.32 -7.30
CA THR A 44 7.92 2.28 -7.80
C THR A 44 7.10 2.83 -8.96
N GLU A 45 7.20 2.22 -10.14
CA GLU A 45 6.45 2.65 -11.33
C GLU A 45 5.08 1.95 -11.36
N VAL A 46 4.06 2.59 -10.76
CA VAL A 46 2.68 2.11 -10.75
C VAL A 46 1.80 3.07 -11.54
N GLY A 47 1.31 2.62 -12.69
CA GLY A 47 0.35 3.36 -13.50
C GLY A 47 -1.05 3.40 -12.85
N PRO A 48 -1.88 4.40 -13.17
CA PRO A 48 -3.24 4.50 -12.66
C PRO A 48 -4.13 3.35 -13.16
N CYS A 49 -5.16 3.01 -12.38
CA CYS A 49 -6.19 2.08 -12.83
C CYS A 49 -6.91 2.65 -14.07
N ILE A 50 -7.03 1.84 -15.13
CA ILE A 50 -7.70 2.24 -16.39
C ILE A 50 -9.17 1.84 -16.44
N GLY A 51 -9.72 1.27 -15.36
CA GLY A 51 -11.15 0.90 -15.29
C GLY A 51 -11.58 -0.18 -16.29
N CYS A 52 -10.69 -1.10 -16.66
CA CYS A 52 -10.94 -2.11 -17.70
C CYS A 52 -11.80 -3.31 -17.23
N ASP A 53 -12.12 -3.39 -15.94
CA ASP A 53 -12.88 -4.46 -15.27
C ASP A 53 -12.32 -5.90 -15.43
N LYS A 54 -11.10 -6.07 -15.93
CA LYS A 54 -10.48 -7.39 -16.09
C LYS A 54 -10.28 -8.15 -14.77
N CYS A 55 -9.97 -7.40 -13.68
CA CYS A 55 -9.87 -8.00 -12.35
C CYS A 55 -11.23 -8.55 -11.84
N ARG A 56 -12.35 -7.96 -12.24
CA ARG A 56 -13.69 -8.46 -11.95
C ARG A 56 -13.99 -9.71 -12.77
N ALA A 57 -13.73 -9.66 -14.07
CA ALA A 57 -13.96 -10.80 -14.95
C ALA A 57 -13.15 -12.03 -14.51
N ALA A 58 -11.90 -11.84 -14.09
CA ALA A 58 -11.06 -12.93 -13.57
C ALA A 58 -11.58 -13.55 -12.26
N ALA A 59 -12.39 -12.83 -11.48
CA ALA A 59 -13.01 -13.37 -10.27
C ALA A 59 -14.27 -14.19 -10.55
N ASP A 60 -14.96 -13.89 -11.64
CA ASP A 60 -16.23 -14.55 -12.03
C ASP A 60 -15.99 -15.83 -12.84
N GLU A 61 -14.78 -16.05 -13.38
CA GLU A 61 -14.46 -17.24 -14.17
C GLU A 61 -13.72 -18.30 -13.31
N PRO A 62 -14.15 -19.58 -13.38
CA PRO A 62 -13.35 -20.65 -12.80
C PRO A 62 -11.99 -20.71 -13.50
N ILE A 63 -10.95 -21.04 -12.75
CA ILE A 63 -9.50 -21.00 -13.04
C ILE A 63 -9.06 -21.66 -14.39
N HIS A 64 -9.96 -21.95 -15.31
CA HIS A 64 -9.69 -22.59 -16.60
C HIS A 64 -9.23 -21.66 -17.73
N LEU A 65 -8.98 -20.36 -17.45
CA LEU A 65 -8.57 -19.38 -18.47
C LEU A 65 -7.11 -19.51 -18.92
N PHE A 66 -6.31 -20.31 -18.24
CA PHE A 66 -4.91 -20.52 -18.60
C PHE A 66 -4.72 -22.01 -18.85
N GLU A 67 -4.41 -22.37 -20.10
CA GLU A 67 -3.95 -23.73 -20.43
C GLU A 67 -2.55 -23.94 -19.81
N GLU A 68 -2.24 -25.18 -19.39
CA GLU A 68 -0.88 -25.52 -18.93
C GLU A 68 0.13 -25.17 -20.03
N GLY A 69 1.02 -24.21 -19.76
CA GLY A 69 2.03 -23.75 -20.70
C GLY A 69 1.82 -22.35 -21.26
N ASP A 70 0.82 -21.57 -20.81
CA ASP A 70 0.65 -20.19 -21.19
C ASP A 70 1.89 -19.36 -20.73
N PRO A 71 2.63 -18.71 -21.63
CA PRO A 71 3.81 -17.93 -21.28
C PRO A 71 3.51 -16.68 -20.44
N LEU A 72 2.24 -16.32 -20.27
CA LEU A 72 1.78 -15.23 -19.41
C LEU A 72 1.53 -15.66 -17.95
N LEU A 73 1.61 -16.97 -17.66
CA LEU A 73 1.57 -17.47 -16.29
C LEU A 73 2.93 -17.22 -15.62
N PRO A 74 2.98 -16.50 -14.50
CA PRO A 74 4.16 -16.52 -13.64
C PRO A 74 4.41 -17.97 -13.19
N GLN A 75 5.58 -18.52 -13.49
CA GLN A 75 5.91 -19.93 -13.23
C GLN A 75 5.95 -20.32 -11.73
N GLU A 76 5.66 -19.38 -10.82
CA GLU A 76 5.76 -19.57 -9.37
C GLU A 76 4.39 -19.59 -8.64
N THR A 77 3.27 -19.67 -9.34
CA THR A 77 1.95 -19.46 -8.74
C THR A 77 1.12 -20.72 -8.48
N VAL A 78 1.73 -21.87 -8.38
CA VAL A 78 1.07 -23.02 -7.75
C VAL A 78 1.46 -23.04 -6.27
N ALA A 79 1.01 -22.04 -5.53
CA ALA A 79 1.11 -22.09 -4.08
C ALA A 79 0.05 -23.07 -3.56
N GLU A 80 0.49 -24.09 -2.83
CA GLU A 80 -0.32 -25.07 -2.12
C GLU A 80 -1.23 -24.48 -1.00
N SER A 81 -1.39 -23.18 -0.97
CA SER A 81 -2.19 -22.46 0.02
C SER A 81 -3.24 -21.59 -0.66
N GLY A 82 -4.32 -22.09 -1.19
CA GLY A 82 -5.57 -21.36 -1.49
C GLY A 82 -5.49 -19.82 -1.67
N ALA A 83 -4.36 -19.29 -2.14
CA ALA A 83 -4.12 -17.87 -2.32
C ALA A 83 -4.94 -17.39 -3.52
N LEU A 84 -5.89 -16.55 -3.24
CA LEU A 84 -6.74 -15.90 -4.22
C LEU A 84 -5.92 -15.02 -5.15
N PHE A 85 -6.00 -15.30 -6.44
CA PHE A 85 -5.30 -14.57 -7.47
C PHE A 85 -5.83 -13.13 -7.56
N HIS A 86 -4.95 -12.16 -7.32
CA HIS A 86 -5.23 -10.76 -7.59
C HIS A 86 -4.74 -10.43 -9.00
N HIS A 87 -5.59 -10.58 -10.00
CA HIS A 87 -5.18 -10.34 -11.37
C HIS A 87 -5.43 -8.89 -11.79
N CYS A 88 -4.37 -8.21 -12.26
CA CYS A 88 -4.46 -6.95 -12.99
C CYS A 88 -3.67 -7.09 -14.30
N VAL A 89 -4.24 -6.64 -15.41
CA VAL A 89 -3.63 -6.74 -16.75
C VAL A 89 -2.56 -5.71 -17.02
N ILE A 90 -2.38 -4.74 -16.14
CA ILE A 90 -1.32 -3.74 -16.29
C ILE A 90 -0.03 -4.35 -15.74
N ASP A 91 0.94 -4.51 -16.62
CA ASP A 91 2.28 -5.03 -16.29
C ASP A 91 3.17 -3.87 -15.86
N ASP A 92 3.32 -3.72 -14.54
CA ASP A 92 4.14 -2.71 -13.88
C ASP A 92 4.52 -3.20 -12.46
N ASP A 93 5.19 -2.35 -11.68
CA ASP A 93 5.69 -2.70 -10.34
C ASP A 93 4.58 -3.02 -9.32
N MET A 94 3.31 -2.85 -9.67
CA MET A 94 2.21 -3.19 -8.76
C MET A 94 2.18 -4.67 -8.36
N ASN A 95 2.76 -5.55 -9.18
CA ASN A 95 2.88 -6.97 -8.83
C ASN A 95 3.82 -7.16 -7.62
N GLU A 96 4.95 -6.45 -7.58
CA GLU A 96 5.87 -6.48 -6.44
C GLU A 96 5.26 -5.81 -5.21
N VAL A 97 4.59 -4.66 -5.39
CA VAL A 97 3.85 -4.00 -4.30
C VAL A 97 2.86 -4.97 -3.64
N ARG A 98 2.11 -5.72 -4.44
CA ARG A 98 1.14 -6.70 -3.91
C ARG A 98 1.82 -7.81 -3.11
N LYS A 99 2.96 -8.33 -3.55
CA LYS A 99 3.72 -9.34 -2.77
C LYS A 99 4.07 -8.83 -1.38
N HIS A 100 4.52 -7.58 -1.26
CA HIS A 100 4.77 -6.98 0.05
C HIS A 100 3.50 -6.85 0.89
N LEU A 101 2.40 -6.35 0.29
CA LEU A 101 1.13 -6.20 1.00
C LEU A 101 0.54 -7.55 1.44
N ASP A 102 0.66 -8.59 0.61
CA ASP A 102 0.17 -9.93 0.92
C ASP A 102 0.97 -10.59 2.06
N ALA A 103 2.28 -10.34 2.10
CA ALA A 103 3.17 -10.84 3.14
C ALA A 103 3.09 -10.06 4.46
N ALA A 104 2.53 -8.84 4.45
CA ALA A 104 2.52 -7.98 5.62
C ALA A 104 1.60 -8.51 6.72
N ASP A 105 2.10 -8.64 7.94
CA ASP A 105 1.30 -8.81 9.16
C ASP A 105 0.78 -7.47 9.68
N GLU A 106 1.54 -6.40 9.47
CA GLU A 106 1.20 -5.02 9.84
C GLU A 106 1.61 -4.05 8.73
N LEU A 107 0.79 -3.01 8.48
CA LEU A 107 1.06 -1.98 7.49
C LEU A 107 1.19 -0.60 8.14
N ILE A 108 2.32 0.07 7.88
CA ILE A 108 2.60 1.44 8.31
C ILE A 108 2.55 2.34 7.10
N VAL A 109 1.56 3.22 7.00
CA VAL A 109 1.42 4.15 5.88
C VAL A 109 1.96 5.51 6.28
N VAL A 110 2.99 5.99 5.59
CA VAL A 110 3.55 7.35 5.77
C VAL A 110 3.17 8.17 4.55
N CYS A 111 2.22 9.08 4.71
CA CYS A 111 1.63 9.78 3.57
C CYS A 111 1.64 11.31 3.76
N PRO A 112 2.23 12.07 2.82
CA PRO A 112 2.13 13.53 2.85
C PRO A 112 0.75 14.01 2.40
N VAL A 113 0.32 15.14 2.97
CA VAL A 113 -0.93 15.80 2.59
C VAL A 113 -0.71 16.67 1.36
N TYR A 114 -1.41 16.37 0.26
CA TYR A 114 -1.46 17.19 -0.95
C TYR A 114 -2.92 17.58 -1.21
N PHE A 115 -3.24 18.87 -1.04
CA PHE A 115 -4.61 19.36 -1.18
C PHE A 115 -5.63 18.54 -0.36
N ALA A 116 -5.38 18.40 0.92
CA ALA A 116 -6.16 17.62 1.88
C ALA A 116 -6.21 16.10 1.60
N SER A 117 -5.60 15.61 0.53
CA SER A 117 -5.67 14.22 0.09
C SER A 117 -4.27 13.59 -0.09
N VAL A 118 -4.24 12.37 -0.62
CA VAL A 118 -3.01 11.66 -0.95
C VAL A 118 -2.39 12.22 -2.25
N PRO A 119 -1.05 12.12 -2.44
CA PRO A 119 -0.41 12.43 -3.72
C PRO A 119 -0.93 11.57 -4.88
N ALA A 120 -0.83 12.06 -6.12
CA ALA A 120 -1.33 11.36 -7.29
C ALA A 120 -0.74 9.95 -7.48
N GLN A 121 0.57 9.78 -7.24
CA GLN A 121 1.25 8.48 -7.33
C GLN A 121 0.72 7.49 -6.27
N MET A 122 0.55 7.99 -5.03
CA MET A 122 -0.07 7.19 -3.97
C MET A 122 -1.51 6.81 -4.33
N LYS A 123 -2.27 7.75 -4.90
CA LYS A 123 -3.65 7.47 -5.36
C LYS A 123 -3.67 6.42 -6.47
N ALA A 124 -2.74 6.48 -7.42
CA ALA A 124 -2.61 5.47 -8.47
C ALA A 124 -2.38 4.07 -7.87
N LEU A 125 -1.46 3.93 -6.91
CA LEU A 125 -1.22 2.67 -6.21
C LEU A 125 -2.48 2.19 -5.47
N LEU A 126 -3.16 3.07 -4.72
CA LEU A 126 -4.37 2.70 -3.99
C LEU A 126 -5.51 2.25 -4.93
N ASP A 127 -5.68 2.90 -6.09
CA ASP A 127 -6.68 2.49 -7.08
C ASP A 127 -6.36 1.13 -7.70
N ARG A 128 -5.09 0.73 -7.72
CA ARG A 128 -4.65 -0.57 -8.20
C ARG A 128 -4.83 -1.71 -7.18
N LEU A 129 -5.41 -1.42 -5.99
CA LEU A 129 -5.90 -2.43 -5.05
C LEU A 129 -7.30 -2.98 -5.41
N GLN A 130 -7.90 -2.52 -6.51
CA GLN A 130 -9.20 -3.02 -6.98
C GLN A 130 -9.31 -4.57 -7.09
N PRO A 131 -8.29 -5.32 -7.53
CA PRO A 131 -8.37 -6.77 -7.55
C PRO A 131 -8.74 -7.42 -6.21
N TYR A 132 -8.28 -6.84 -5.09
CA TYR A 132 -8.60 -7.31 -3.74
C TYR A 132 -10.08 -7.24 -3.40
N TYR A 133 -10.83 -6.32 -4.04
CA TYR A 133 -12.27 -6.19 -3.82
C TYR A 133 -13.03 -7.46 -4.22
N PHE A 134 -12.53 -8.20 -5.19
CA PHE A 134 -13.14 -9.43 -5.72
C PHE A 134 -12.65 -10.70 -5.03
N THR A 135 -11.91 -10.55 -3.91
CA THR A 135 -11.44 -11.67 -3.09
C THR A 135 -12.24 -11.79 -1.80
N ASP A 136 -11.98 -12.86 -1.03
CA ASP A 136 -12.58 -13.07 0.28
C ASP A 136 -11.91 -12.28 1.42
N LEU A 137 -10.81 -11.55 1.16
CA LEU A 137 -10.11 -10.72 2.15
C LEU A 137 -11.02 -9.71 2.86
N ARG A 138 -12.09 -9.29 2.19
CA ARG A 138 -13.09 -8.40 2.79
C ARG A 138 -13.82 -9.02 3.98
N THR A 139 -13.95 -10.32 4.01
CA THR A 139 -14.68 -11.10 5.04
C THR A 139 -13.76 -11.77 6.04
N ARG A 140 -12.46 -11.82 5.78
CA ARG A 140 -11.45 -12.36 6.70
C ARG A 140 -11.14 -11.37 7.83
N PRO A 141 -10.58 -11.86 8.96
CA PRO A 141 -9.99 -11.00 9.98
C PRO A 141 -8.98 -10.03 9.35
N LYS A 142 -9.06 -8.75 9.72
CA LYS A 142 -8.19 -7.71 9.18
C LYS A 142 -6.88 -7.66 9.92
N ARG A 143 -5.82 -7.38 9.19
CA ARG A 143 -4.49 -7.08 9.73
C ARG A 143 -4.43 -5.61 10.15
N PRO A 144 -3.67 -5.24 11.19
CA PRO A 144 -3.58 -3.86 11.65
C PRO A 144 -2.86 -2.97 10.62
N ALA A 145 -3.28 -1.71 10.58
CA ALA A 145 -2.57 -0.65 9.87
C ALA A 145 -2.55 0.64 10.68
N VAL A 146 -1.46 1.40 10.53
CA VAL A 146 -1.27 2.72 11.12
C VAL A 146 -1.05 3.74 10.01
N ILE A 147 -1.66 4.92 10.12
CA ILE A 147 -1.41 6.03 9.18
C ILE A 147 -0.63 7.13 9.89
N HIS A 148 0.50 7.51 9.33
CA HIS A 148 1.27 8.69 9.68
C HIS A 148 0.99 9.78 8.63
N VAL A 149 0.28 10.82 9.02
CA VAL A 149 -0.05 11.96 8.15
C VAL A 149 1.02 13.02 8.29
N VAL A 150 1.70 13.38 7.19
CA VAL A 150 2.83 14.30 7.18
C VAL A 150 2.52 15.54 6.37
N GLY A 151 2.84 16.72 6.87
CA GLY A 151 2.63 17.98 6.15
C GLY A 151 3.41 19.14 6.74
N ALA A 152 3.55 20.22 5.96
CA ALA A 152 4.18 21.45 6.45
C ALA A 152 3.25 22.27 7.37
N GLY A 153 1.95 22.00 7.30
CA GLY A 153 0.91 22.80 7.97
C GLY A 153 0.22 23.79 7.03
N GLY A 154 -0.83 24.41 7.52
CA GLY A 154 -1.50 25.54 6.82
C GLY A 154 -2.59 25.16 5.82
N ASP A 155 -2.95 23.89 5.65
CA ASP A 155 -4.12 23.53 4.82
C ASP A 155 -5.41 23.79 5.61
N PRO A 156 -6.29 24.71 5.15
CA PRO A 156 -7.53 25.04 5.84
C PRO A 156 -8.58 23.91 5.81
N HIS A 157 -8.40 22.93 4.93
CA HIS A 157 -9.33 21.80 4.75
C HIS A 157 -8.91 20.55 5.55
N GLY A 158 -7.78 20.63 6.27
CA GLY A 158 -7.25 19.50 7.03
C GLY A 158 -6.81 18.32 6.15
N PHE A 159 -6.91 17.11 6.66
CA PHE A 159 -6.47 15.89 5.97
C PHE A 159 -7.44 14.70 6.10
N GLU A 160 -8.66 14.94 6.52
CA GLU A 160 -9.70 13.90 6.63
C GLU A 160 -9.95 13.16 5.29
N PRO A 161 -9.95 13.82 4.11
CA PRO A 161 -10.08 13.12 2.83
C PRO A 161 -8.95 12.12 2.56
N LEU A 162 -7.70 12.42 2.98
CA LEU A 162 -6.57 11.49 2.91
C LEU A 162 -6.87 10.24 3.73
N ILE A 163 -7.27 10.40 5.00
CA ILE A 163 -7.57 9.28 5.89
C ILE A 163 -8.70 8.42 5.31
N GLY A 164 -9.77 9.03 4.84
CA GLY A 164 -10.90 8.34 4.24
C GLY A 164 -10.50 7.52 3.00
N THR A 165 -9.66 8.11 2.13
CA THR A 165 -9.14 7.45 0.93
C THR A 165 -8.30 6.22 1.27
N VAL A 166 -7.34 6.37 2.19
CA VAL A 166 -6.45 5.28 2.62
C VAL A 166 -7.25 4.18 3.32
N ARG A 167 -8.12 4.51 4.27
CA ARG A 167 -8.98 3.54 4.96
C ARG A 167 -9.81 2.71 4.00
N SER A 168 -10.44 3.36 3.02
CA SER A 168 -11.28 2.69 2.03
C SER A 168 -10.47 1.68 1.21
N ALA A 169 -9.33 2.10 0.68
CA ALA A 169 -8.47 1.26 -0.14
C ALA A 169 -7.86 0.09 0.65
N LEU A 170 -7.34 0.34 1.85
CA LEU A 170 -6.74 -0.69 2.70
C LEU A 170 -7.77 -1.70 3.22
N SER A 171 -9.00 -1.26 3.43
CA SER A 171 -10.07 -2.15 3.88
C SER A 171 -10.32 -3.31 2.91
N VAL A 172 -10.23 -3.09 1.60
CA VAL A 172 -10.40 -4.17 0.61
C VAL A 172 -9.16 -5.06 0.53
N ALA A 173 -7.97 -4.52 0.80
CA ALA A 173 -6.72 -5.26 0.83
C ALA A 173 -6.49 -6.03 2.15
N GLY A 174 -7.50 -6.13 3.01
CA GLY A 174 -7.43 -6.95 4.21
C GLY A 174 -6.79 -6.27 5.42
N PHE A 175 -6.76 -4.92 5.46
CA PHE A 175 -6.25 -4.17 6.60
C PHE A 175 -7.32 -3.33 7.29
N THR A 176 -7.11 -3.05 8.57
CA THR A 176 -7.91 -2.09 9.35
C THR A 176 -7.00 -1.00 9.91
N VAL A 177 -7.35 0.26 9.68
CA VAL A 177 -6.60 1.39 10.24
C VAL A 177 -7.02 1.60 11.69
N GLU A 178 -6.15 1.21 12.60
CA GLU A 178 -6.38 1.28 14.04
C GLU A 178 -5.97 2.64 14.63
N LEU A 179 -4.92 3.26 14.06
CA LEU A 179 -4.36 4.49 14.57
C LEU A 179 -4.03 5.45 13.42
N VAL A 180 -4.24 6.74 13.68
CA VAL A 180 -3.80 7.84 12.82
C VAL A 180 -2.94 8.79 13.64
N LEU A 181 -1.72 9.01 13.21
CA LEU A 181 -0.74 9.89 13.85
C LEU A 181 -0.53 11.13 12.99
N ASP A 182 -0.77 12.28 13.59
CA ASP A 182 -0.63 13.58 12.96
C ASP A 182 0.77 14.14 13.16
N TRP A 183 1.52 14.26 12.07
CA TRP A 183 2.85 14.88 11.99
C TRP A 183 2.85 16.21 11.24
N VAL A 184 1.69 16.78 10.98
CA VAL A 184 1.57 18.06 10.29
C VAL A 184 2.19 19.17 11.14
N GLY A 185 3.19 19.85 10.57
CA GLY A 185 3.95 20.89 11.26
C GLY A 185 4.97 20.42 12.30
N LYS A 186 5.14 19.10 12.51
CA LYS A 186 6.03 18.52 13.54
C LYS A 186 7.37 18.00 12.99
N ILE A 187 7.57 18.04 11.68
CA ILE A 187 8.81 17.64 11.03
C ILE A 187 9.33 18.81 10.22
N ARG A 188 10.57 19.21 10.44
CA ARG A 188 11.23 20.30 9.70
C ARG A 188 11.53 19.90 8.26
N ALA A 189 11.90 20.90 7.43
CA ALA A 189 12.23 20.68 6.02
C ALA A 189 13.46 19.78 5.82
N ASP A 190 14.38 19.78 6.78
CA ASP A 190 15.59 18.94 6.84
C ASP A 190 15.34 17.54 7.41
N GLY A 191 14.08 17.23 7.80
CA GLY A 191 13.69 15.93 8.34
C GLY A 191 13.76 15.83 9.87
N GLU A 192 14.24 16.87 10.58
CA GLU A 192 14.27 16.84 12.05
C GLU A 192 12.86 16.80 12.64
N ILE A 193 12.61 15.81 13.50
CA ILE A 193 11.35 15.65 14.24
C ILE A 193 11.39 16.53 15.48
N THR A 194 10.37 17.37 15.70
CA THR A 194 10.31 18.36 16.78
C THR A 194 9.29 17.99 17.85
#